data_0fd8c4d61aa830cd0f95293c6f58c05d
#
_entry.id   0fd8c4d61aa830cd0f95293c6f58c05d
#
_cell.length_a   1.000
_cell.length_b   1.000
_cell.length_c   1.000
_cell.angle_alpha   90.00
_cell.angle_beta   90.00
_cell.angle_gamma   90.00
#
_symmetry.space_group_name_H-M   'P 1'
#
loop_
_entity.id
_entity.type
_entity.pdbx_description
1 polymer ?
#
loop_
_entity_poly.entity_id
_entity_poly.type
_entity_poly.pdbx_seq_one_letter_code
_entity_poly.pdbx_strand_id
1 'polypeptide(L)'
;GTTPFVLSILQHCKEAGIPTGCIVNNPHAPIALAADYPVEVITGPEFVTGSTRMKAGSSQKMILDMISTSLQIRQGRVEGNKMVNAKLINHKLIDRACRIFMERNPEYTDYEKVKQLILKAGSVKKAEDLLKSKSDLDI
;
A
#
# COMPACT_ATOMS: atom_id res chain seq x y z
N GLY A 1 -6.30 20.50 12.09
CA GLY A 1 -5.13 21.05 11.43
C GLY A 1 -4.38 22.13 12.21
N THR A 2 -4.59 22.21 13.56
CA THR A 2 -3.97 23.24 14.42
C THR A 2 -3.11 22.65 15.54
N THR A 3 -2.91 21.34 15.59
CA THR A 3 -2.21 20.65 16.69
C THR A 3 -0.75 21.11 16.77
N PRO A 4 -0.30 21.76 17.88
CA PRO A 4 1.04 22.33 17.97
C PRO A 4 2.17 21.30 17.77
N PHE A 5 1.99 20.09 18.29
CA PHE A 5 2.95 19.00 18.13
C PHE A 5 3.18 18.66 16.63
N VAL A 6 2.11 18.60 15.82
CA VAL A 6 2.22 18.29 14.39
C VAL A 6 2.90 19.45 13.65
N LEU A 7 2.56 20.70 13.97
CA LEU A 7 3.23 21.88 13.39
C LEU A 7 4.73 21.87 13.69
N SER A 8 5.10 21.59 14.93
CA SER A 8 6.52 21.52 15.35
C SER A 8 7.28 20.44 14.59
N ILE A 9 6.68 19.25 14.39
CA ILE A 9 7.30 18.18 13.60
C ILE A 9 7.50 18.62 12.14
N LEU A 10 6.50 19.23 11.51
CA LEU A 10 6.61 19.72 10.12
C LEU A 10 7.72 20.73 9.97
N GLN A 11 7.85 21.68 10.90
CA GLN A 11 8.93 22.67 10.91
C GLN A 11 10.31 21.99 11.03
N HIS A 12 10.45 21.06 11.97
CA HIS A 12 11.70 20.33 12.16
C HIS A 12 12.07 19.51 10.92
N CYS A 13 11.11 18.83 10.30
CA CYS A 13 11.35 18.10 9.05
C CYS A 13 11.80 19.04 7.92
N LYS A 14 11.17 20.21 7.81
CA LYS A 14 11.52 21.22 6.81
C LYS A 14 12.94 21.73 7.01
N GLU A 15 13.36 22.04 8.26
CA GLU A 15 14.73 22.44 8.60
C GLU A 15 15.75 21.34 8.28
N ALA A 16 15.35 20.07 8.44
CA ALA A 16 16.17 18.91 8.11
C ALA A 16 16.15 18.52 6.61
N GLY A 17 15.42 19.26 5.76
CA GLY A 17 15.29 18.96 4.33
C GLY A 17 14.49 17.69 4.02
N ILE A 18 13.62 17.25 4.95
CA ILE A 18 12.78 16.05 4.79
C ILE A 18 11.43 16.47 4.20
N PRO A 19 11.04 15.96 3.01
CA PRO A 19 9.74 16.24 2.43
C PRO A 19 8.59 15.82 3.34
N THR A 20 7.56 16.65 3.43
CA THR A 20 6.43 16.44 4.34
C THR A 20 5.10 16.41 3.62
N GLY A 21 4.19 15.55 4.07
CA GLY A 21 2.79 15.57 3.67
C GLY A 21 1.87 15.64 4.88
N CYS A 22 0.67 16.17 4.67
CA CYS A 22 -0.36 16.14 5.71
C CYS A 22 -1.74 15.86 5.12
N ILE A 23 -2.64 15.36 5.98
CA ILE A 23 -4.06 15.20 5.67
C ILE A 23 -4.84 16.03 6.69
N VAL A 24 -5.67 16.95 6.22
CA VAL A 24 -6.49 17.82 7.07
C VAL A 24 -7.94 17.84 6.58
N ASN A 25 -8.88 18.10 7.50
CA ASN A 25 -10.31 18.10 7.20
C ASN A 25 -10.95 19.50 7.28
N ASN A 26 -10.14 20.52 7.48
CA ASN A 26 -10.54 21.92 7.45
C ASN A 26 -9.75 22.68 6.38
N PRO A 27 -10.39 23.60 5.65
CA PRO A 27 -9.70 24.37 4.65
C PRO A 27 -8.69 25.34 5.31
N HIS A 28 -7.61 25.62 4.60
CA HIS A 28 -6.59 26.59 5.02
C HIS A 28 -6.02 26.35 6.43
N ALA A 29 -5.94 25.08 6.84
CA ALA A 29 -5.41 24.71 8.14
C ALA A 29 -3.92 25.08 8.25
N PRO A 30 -3.41 25.59 9.38
CA PRO A 30 -2.00 25.91 9.58
C PRO A 30 -1.05 24.76 9.22
N ILE A 31 -1.43 23.53 9.53
CA ILE A 31 -0.68 22.32 9.17
C ILE A 31 -0.58 22.16 7.63
N ALA A 32 -1.67 22.45 6.89
CA ALA A 32 -1.66 22.38 5.43
C ALA A 32 -0.74 23.44 4.81
N LEU A 33 -0.69 24.63 5.39
CA LEU A 33 0.20 25.71 4.94
C LEU A 33 1.69 25.42 5.23
N ALA A 34 1.98 24.60 6.23
CA ALA A 34 3.33 24.24 6.63
C ALA A 34 3.91 23.04 5.88
N ALA A 35 3.07 22.14 5.33
CA ALA A 35 3.49 20.93 4.65
C ALA A 35 3.81 21.17 3.17
N ASP A 36 4.72 20.35 2.59
CA ASP A 36 5.08 20.43 1.17
C ASP A 36 3.96 19.82 0.29
N TYR A 37 3.27 18.78 0.79
CA TYR A 37 2.22 18.07 0.07
C TYR A 37 0.95 17.97 0.92
N PRO A 38 0.14 19.03 1.02
CA PRO A 38 -1.09 19.02 1.78
C PRO A 38 -2.22 18.32 1.00
N VAL A 39 -3.02 17.53 1.72
CA VAL A 39 -4.28 16.94 1.25
C VAL A 39 -5.42 17.47 2.11
N GLU A 40 -6.23 18.36 1.56
CA GLU A 40 -7.42 18.90 2.22
C GLU A 40 -8.66 18.08 1.85
N VAL A 41 -9.27 17.41 2.81
CA VAL A 41 -10.48 16.60 2.64
C VAL A 41 -11.60 17.18 3.49
N ILE A 42 -12.41 18.05 2.90
CA ILE A 42 -13.45 18.78 3.62
C ILE A 42 -14.67 17.88 3.81
N THR A 43 -14.84 17.37 5.03
CA THR A 43 -15.93 16.44 5.40
C THR A 43 -17.12 17.14 6.06
N GLY A 44 -17.03 18.45 6.31
CA GLY A 44 -18.03 19.22 7.05
C GLY A 44 -18.07 18.85 8.55
N PRO A 45 -19.06 19.40 9.28
CA PRO A 45 -19.17 19.17 10.72
C PRO A 45 -19.47 17.70 11.03
N GLU A 46 -18.95 17.25 12.18
CA GLU A 46 -19.23 15.89 12.67
C GLU A 46 -20.67 15.79 13.18
N PHE A 47 -21.25 14.59 13.13
CA PHE A 47 -22.58 14.34 13.69
C PHE A 47 -22.62 14.64 15.21
N VAL A 48 -21.58 14.21 15.93
CA VAL A 48 -21.34 14.63 17.32
C VAL A 48 -20.24 15.69 17.28
N THR A 49 -20.57 16.91 17.59
CA THR A 49 -19.66 18.06 17.52
C THR A 49 -18.32 17.78 18.21
N GLY A 50 -17.23 17.97 17.47
CA GLY A 50 -15.87 17.76 17.96
C GLY A 50 -15.39 16.30 17.97
N SER A 51 -16.26 15.32 17.69
CA SER A 51 -15.89 13.89 17.60
C SER A 51 -15.19 13.57 16.27
N THR A 52 -13.98 14.07 16.06
CA THR A 52 -13.19 13.95 14.80
C THR A 52 -12.77 12.51 14.45
N ARG A 53 -13.01 11.56 15.33
CA ARG A 53 -12.88 10.13 15.05
C ARG A 53 -13.91 9.60 14.02
N MET A 54 -14.96 10.36 13.71
CA MET A 54 -16.05 9.97 12.81
C MET A 54 -15.71 10.29 11.35
N LYS A 55 -16.24 11.38 10.78
CA LYS A 55 -16.02 11.71 9.35
C LYS A 55 -14.55 12.00 9.06
N ALA A 56 -13.89 12.82 9.87
CA ALA A 56 -12.50 13.16 9.70
C ALA A 56 -11.59 11.93 9.82
N GLY A 57 -11.76 11.10 10.84
CA GLY A 57 -11.00 9.86 11.02
C GLY A 57 -11.23 8.87 9.89
N SER A 58 -12.48 8.72 9.42
CA SER A 58 -12.82 7.85 8.30
C SER A 58 -12.18 8.33 7.00
N SER A 59 -12.24 9.61 6.70
CA SER A 59 -11.63 10.20 5.50
C SER A 59 -10.11 10.05 5.53
N GLN A 60 -9.48 10.30 6.67
CA GLN A 60 -8.03 10.12 6.84
C GLN A 60 -7.60 8.67 6.57
N LYS A 61 -8.33 7.69 7.13
CA LYS A 61 -8.08 6.27 6.87
C LYS A 61 -8.19 5.94 5.38
N MET A 62 -9.21 6.41 4.71
CA MET A 62 -9.40 6.18 3.27
C MET A 62 -8.27 6.77 2.43
N ILE A 63 -7.82 7.99 2.72
CA ILE A 63 -6.70 8.62 2.03
C ILE A 63 -5.40 7.84 2.23
N LEU A 64 -5.12 7.38 3.46
CA LEU A 64 -3.94 6.55 3.73
C LEU A 64 -3.99 5.22 2.98
N ASP A 65 -5.15 4.57 2.89
CA ASP A 65 -5.33 3.36 2.08
C ASP A 65 -5.08 3.64 0.59
N MET A 66 -5.61 4.75 0.06
CA MET A 66 -5.40 5.16 -1.33
C MET A 66 -3.92 5.40 -1.63
N ILE A 67 -3.21 6.13 -0.77
CA ILE A 67 -1.78 6.41 -0.92
C ILE A 67 -0.99 5.09 -0.89
N SER A 68 -1.18 4.26 0.14
CA SER A 68 -0.43 3.02 0.30
C SER A 68 -0.71 2.04 -0.84
N THR A 69 -1.96 1.90 -1.26
CA THR A 69 -2.33 1.03 -2.38
C THR A 69 -1.72 1.51 -3.70
N SER A 70 -1.80 2.82 -3.98
CA SER A 70 -1.21 3.41 -5.18
C SER A 70 0.30 3.21 -5.25
N LEU A 71 1.00 3.33 -4.11
CA LEU A 71 2.43 3.05 -4.01
C LEU A 71 2.75 1.59 -4.35
N GLN A 72 1.97 0.62 -3.83
CA GLN A 72 2.18 -0.80 -4.13
C GLN A 72 1.93 -1.12 -5.62
N ILE A 73 0.92 -0.50 -6.23
CA ILE A 73 0.65 -0.63 -7.66
C ILE A 73 1.81 -0.07 -8.49
N ARG A 74 2.26 1.14 -8.19
CA ARG A 74 3.39 1.78 -8.89
C ARG A 74 4.71 1.02 -8.75
N GLN A 75 4.90 0.28 -7.66
CA GLN A 75 6.06 -0.58 -7.44
C GLN A 75 5.94 -1.95 -8.15
N GLY A 76 4.89 -2.18 -8.96
CA GLY A 76 4.68 -3.45 -9.66
C GLY A 76 4.41 -4.64 -8.73
N ARG A 77 3.85 -4.38 -7.53
CA ARG A 77 3.49 -5.43 -6.57
C ARG A 77 2.08 -5.96 -6.75
N VAL A 78 1.29 -5.27 -7.57
CA VAL A 78 -0.09 -5.62 -7.90
C VAL A 78 -0.24 -5.69 -9.41
N GLU A 79 -0.85 -6.75 -9.91
CA GLU A 79 -1.23 -6.92 -11.32
C GLU A 79 -2.72 -7.25 -11.39
N GLY A 80 -3.49 -6.44 -12.14
CA GLY A 80 -4.95 -6.45 -12.06
C GLY A 80 -5.39 -6.13 -10.62
N ASN A 81 -6.08 -7.06 -9.97
CA ASN A 81 -6.50 -6.98 -8.57
C ASN A 81 -5.72 -7.95 -7.64
N LYS A 82 -4.59 -8.49 -8.11
CA LYS A 82 -3.84 -9.55 -7.41
C LYS A 82 -2.49 -9.04 -6.89
N MET A 83 -2.17 -9.38 -5.64
CA MET A 83 -0.86 -9.11 -5.05
C MET A 83 0.14 -10.17 -5.52
N VAL A 84 0.90 -9.87 -6.57
CA VAL A 84 1.86 -10.82 -7.18
C VAL A 84 3.26 -10.78 -6.55
N ASN A 85 3.56 -9.75 -5.77
CA ASN A 85 4.88 -9.58 -5.14
C ASN A 85 4.76 -9.24 -3.63
N ALA A 86 3.94 -10.02 -2.90
CA ALA A 86 3.82 -9.93 -1.46
C ALA A 86 4.89 -10.76 -0.75
N LYS A 87 5.35 -10.29 0.44
CA LYS A 87 6.24 -11.08 1.30
C LYS A 87 5.49 -12.27 1.90
N LEU A 88 6.10 -13.46 1.87
CA LEU A 88 5.52 -14.73 2.32
C LEU A 88 5.80 -14.97 3.83
N ILE A 89 5.27 -14.12 4.70
CA ILE A 89 5.60 -14.11 6.13
C ILE A 89 4.71 -15.01 7.00
N ASN A 90 3.64 -15.58 6.46
CA ASN A 90 2.77 -16.51 7.18
C ASN A 90 2.03 -17.45 6.22
N HIS A 91 1.40 -18.51 6.78
CA HIS A 91 0.69 -19.54 6.01
C HIS A 91 -0.42 -18.97 5.12
N LYS A 92 -1.19 -17.98 5.61
CA LYS A 92 -2.27 -17.34 4.84
C LYS A 92 -1.73 -16.66 3.58
N LEU A 93 -0.58 -15.99 3.65
CA LEU A 93 0.02 -15.30 2.51
C LEU A 93 0.66 -16.28 1.52
N ILE A 94 1.24 -17.38 2.03
CA ILE A 94 1.77 -18.47 1.20
C ILE A 94 0.63 -19.14 0.42
N ASP A 95 -0.45 -19.53 1.10
CA ASP A 95 -1.63 -20.15 0.45
C ASP A 95 -2.23 -19.23 -0.61
N ARG A 96 -2.39 -17.93 -0.29
CA ARG A 96 -2.87 -16.95 -1.26
C ARG A 96 -1.95 -16.84 -2.49
N ALA A 97 -0.64 -16.82 -2.29
CA ALA A 97 0.31 -16.78 -3.40
C ALA A 97 0.22 -18.04 -4.27
N CYS A 98 0.09 -19.22 -3.68
CA CYS A 98 -0.10 -20.47 -4.41
C CYS A 98 -1.39 -20.43 -5.25
N ARG A 99 -2.50 -20.00 -4.67
CA ARG A 99 -3.79 -19.88 -5.39
C ARG A 99 -3.72 -18.86 -6.54
N ILE A 100 -3.11 -17.71 -6.33
CA ILE A 100 -2.92 -16.71 -7.38
C ILE A 100 -2.06 -17.29 -8.51
N PHE A 101 -0.97 -18.00 -8.18
CA PHE A 101 -0.10 -18.62 -9.17
C PHE A 101 -0.85 -19.67 -9.99
N MET A 102 -1.56 -20.60 -9.34
CA MET A 102 -2.33 -21.66 -10.02
C MET A 102 -3.46 -21.09 -10.88
N GLU A 103 -4.13 -20.03 -10.45
CA GLU A 103 -5.16 -19.36 -11.26
C GLU A 103 -4.59 -18.72 -12.54
N ARG A 104 -3.36 -18.22 -12.48
CA ARG A 104 -2.68 -17.59 -13.62
C ARG A 104 -1.96 -18.59 -14.52
N ASN A 105 -1.68 -19.78 -14.00
CA ASN A 105 -0.97 -20.87 -14.68
C ASN A 105 -1.75 -22.20 -14.47
N PRO A 106 -2.87 -22.41 -15.19
CA PRO A 106 -3.79 -23.53 -14.96
C PRO A 106 -3.19 -24.92 -15.17
N GLU A 107 -2.06 -25.00 -15.87
CA GLU A 107 -1.30 -26.26 -16.08
C GLU A 107 -0.62 -26.75 -14.79
N TYR A 108 -0.41 -25.89 -13.80
CA TYR A 108 0.18 -26.25 -12.52
C TYR A 108 -0.91 -26.62 -11.50
N THR A 109 -1.31 -27.89 -11.46
CA THR A 109 -2.41 -28.40 -10.62
C THR A 109 -1.96 -28.96 -9.25
N ASP A 110 -0.67 -29.30 -9.10
CA ASP A 110 -0.10 -29.87 -7.87
C ASP A 110 0.25 -28.73 -6.88
N TYR A 111 -0.60 -28.57 -5.87
CA TYR A 111 -0.45 -27.51 -4.86
C TYR A 111 0.90 -27.57 -4.11
N GLU A 112 1.38 -28.77 -3.73
CA GLU A 112 2.62 -28.86 -2.95
C GLU A 112 3.85 -28.51 -3.80
N LYS A 113 3.87 -28.86 -5.08
CA LYS A 113 4.92 -28.42 -6.01
C LYS A 113 4.89 -26.92 -6.23
N VAL A 114 3.70 -26.34 -6.41
CA VAL A 114 3.53 -24.88 -6.52
C VAL A 114 4.00 -24.18 -5.25
N LYS A 115 3.65 -24.69 -4.07
CA LYS A 115 4.08 -24.14 -2.81
C LYS A 115 5.61 -24.15 -2.62
N GLN A 116 6.27 -25.24 -3.00
CA GLN A 116 7.74 -25.30 -3.02
C GLN A 116 8.34 -24.27 -3.99
N LEU A 117 7.78 -24.14 -5.18
CA LEU A 117 8.21 -23.14 -6.16
C LEU A 117 8.05 -21.72 -5.62
N ILE A 118 6.89 -21.39 -5.06
CA ILE A 118 6.57 -20.07 -4.49
C ILE A 118 7.51 -19.74 -3.32
N LEU A 119 7.75 -20.69 -2.41
CA LEU A 119 8.68 -20.50 -1.30
C LEU A 119 10.12 -20.28 -1.78
N LYS A 120 10.57 -21.02 -2.79
CA LYS A 120 11.89 -20.87 -3.40
C LYS A 120 12.04 -19.53 -4.12
N ALA A 121 11.04 -19.12 -4.88
CA ALA A 121 11.05 -17.87 -5.63
C ALA A 121 10.84 -16.62 -4.74
N GLY A 122 10.10 -16.77 -3.64
CA GLY A 122 9.78 -15.69 -2.70
C GLY A 122 8.57 -14.82 -3.08
N SER A 123 8.00 -14.98 -4.29
CA SER A 123 6.74 -14.34 -4.72
C SER A 123 6.18 -14.99 -5.97
N VAL A 124 4.89 -14.72 -6.28
CA VAL A 124 4.22 -15.18 -7.51
C VAL A 124 4.97 -14.69 -8.76
N LYS A 125 5.25 -13.39 -8.83
CA LYS A 125 5.92 -12.80 -9.98
C LYS A 125 7.28 -13.43 -10.24
N LYS A 126 8.11 -13.58 -9.21
CA LYS A 126 9.43 -14.23 -9.34
C LYS A 126 9.31 -15.70 -9.75
N ALA A 127 8.28 -16.42 -9.31
CA ALA A 127 8.03 -17.79 -9.71
C ALA A 127 7.70 -17.89 -11.21
N GLU A 128 6.84 -16.98 -11.71
CA GLU A 128 6.53 -16.89 -13.14
C GLU A 128 7.76 -16.50 -13.98
N ASP A 129 8.58 -15.57 -13.52
CA ASP A 129 9.83 -15.16 -14.21
C ASP A 129 10.83 -16.32 -14.29
N LEU A 130 10.95 -17.13 -13.22
CA LEU A 130 11.80 -18.33 -13.23
C LEU A 130 11.33 -19.39 -14.23
N LEU A 131 10.04 -19.52 -14.47
CA LEU A 131 9.51 -20.46 -15.47
C LEU A 131 9.78 -19.96 -16.88
N LYS A 132 9.57 -18.68 -17.14
CA LYS A 132 9.87 -18.07 -18.45
C LYS A 132 11.33 -18.21 -18.83
N SER A 133 12.25 -17.94 -17.92
CA SER A 133 13.69 -18.06 -18.16
C SER A 133 14.14 -19.49 -18.45
N LYS A 134 13.41 -20.51 -18.00
CA LYS A 134 13.70 -21.92 -18.34
C LYS A 134 13.17 -22.30 -19.72
N SER A 135 11.99 -21.80 -20.11
CA SER A 135 11.43 -22.07 -21.43
C SER A 135 12.24 -21.42 -22.57
N ASP A 136 12.93 -20.29 -22.27
CA ASP A 136 13.79 -19.60 -23.24
C ASP A 136 15.16 -20.28 -23.44
N LEU A 137 15.53 -21.23 -22.57
CA LEU A 137 16.80 -21.99 -22.65
C LEU A 137 16.62 -23.36 -23.34
N ASP A 138 15.40 -23.82 -23.58
CA ASP A 138 15.04 -25.09 -24.19
C ASP A 138 14.71 -24.95 -25.72
N ILE A 139 15.04 -23.79 -26.31
CA ILE A 139 15.04 -23.54 -27.76
C ILE A 139 16.49 -23.43 -28.24
#